data_c1dd2e2012d75389c3ab69c65532e162
#
_entry.id   c1dd2e2012d75389c3ab69c65532e162
#
_cell.length_a   1.000
_cell.length_b   1.000
_cell.length_c   1.000
_cell.angle_alpha   90.00
_cell.angle_beta   90.00
_cell.angle_gamma   90.00
#
_symmetry.space_group_name_H-M   'P 1'
#
loop_
_entity.id
_entity.type
_entity.pdbx_description
1 polymer ?
#
loop_
_entity_poly.entity_id
_entity_poly.type
_entity_poly.pdbx_seq_one_letter_code
_entity_poly.pdbx_strand_id
1 'polypeptide(L)'
;MTEHGVTYFCKKSKTFVLITSNKNHPAYNIKENNLHIIFQEELSLKDALHELKSLYGCERLTIQSGGTVNGLFLREKLFDYVDVVVAPVLIGGKETTSLIDGSSILSEKELSKLGVLKLIDCNVLDNSYIRIRYQVIH
;
A
#
# COMPACT_ATOMS: atom_id res chain seq x y z
N MET A 1 -7.46 13.64 1.17
CA MET A 1 -6.28 14.44 1.60
C MET A 1 -6.64 15.91 1.49
N THR A 2 -6.18 16.76 2.41
CA THR A 2 -6.40 18.21 2.40
C THR A 2 -5.30 18.93 1.59
N GLU A 3 -5.52 20.21 1.22
CA GLU A 3 -4.49 21.05 0.56
C GLU A 3 -3.19 21.12 1.39
N HIS A 4 -3.31 21.27 2.71
CA HIS A 4 -2.15 21.26 3.60
C HIS A 4 -1.35 19.96 3.52
N GLY A 5 -2.03 18.81 3.46
CA GLY A 5 -1.39 17.51 3.32
C GLY A 5 -0.66 17.37 1.98
N VAL A 6 -1.27 17.79 0.88
CA VAL A 6 -0.63 17.77 -0.45
C VAL A 6 0.62 18.64 -0.46
N THR A 7 0.52 19.89 0.01
CA THR A 7 1.65 20.82 0.09
C THR A 7 2.78 20.27 0.98
N TYR A 8 2.44 19.62 2.09
CA TYR A 8 3.43 18.99 2.96
C TYR A 8 4.22 17.90 2.23
N PHE A 9 3.53 17.00 1.50
CA PHE A 9 4.20 15.94 0.74
C PHE A 9 5.01 16.49 -0.44
N CYS A 10 4.55 17.53 -1.14
CA CYS A 10 5.33 18.19 -2.16
C CYS A 10 6.67 18.72 -1.63
N LYS A 11 6.68 19.31 -0.42
CA LYS A 11 7.91 19.81 0.21
C LYS A 11 8.87 18.70 0.66
N LYS A 12 8.39 17.48 0.87
CA LYS A 12 9.18 16.35 1.39
C LYS A 12 9.64 15.37 0.32
N SER A 13 9.13 15.46 -0.90
CA SER A 13 9.45 14.56 -2.00
C SER A 13 10.04 15.30 -3.19
N LYS A 14 10.87 14.61 -3.99
CA LYS A 14 11.34 15.14 -5.28
C LYS A 14 10.21 15.19 -6.30
N THR A 15 9.37 14.18 -6.29
CA THR A 15 8.17 14.03 -7.13
C THR A 15 7.06 13.50 -6.25
N PHE A 16 5.91 14.12 -6.30
CA PHE A 16 4.70 13.68 -5.63
C PHE A 16 3.62 13.38 -6.65
N VAL A 17 3.24 12.12 -6.76
CA VAL A 17 2.17 11.68 -7.66
C VAL A 17 0.93 11.39 -6.83
N LEU A 18 -0.16 12.07 -7.14
CA LEU A 18 -1.46 11.85 -6.54
C LEU A 18 -2.38 11.18 -7.54
N ILE A 19 -2.87 9.99 -7.21
CA ILE A 19 -3.85 9.27 -8.01
C ILE A 19 -5.23 9.41 -7.36
N THR A 20 -6.22 9.86 -8.09
CA THR A 20 -7.54 10.16 -7.53
C THR A 20 -8.66 9.97 -8.53
N SER A 21 -9.84 9.53 -8.05
CA SER A 21 -11.09 9.52 -8.80
C SER A 21 -11.98 10.74 -8.50
N ASN A 22 -11.54 11.63 -7.62
CA ASN A 22 -12.27 12.83 -7.28
C ASN A 22 -11.88 13.99 -8.21
N LYS A 23 -12.76 14.36 -9.14
CA LYS A 23 -12.58 15.50 -10.06
C LYS A 23 -12.41 16.85 -9.35
N ASN A 24 -12.92 16.95 -8.12
CA ASN A 24 -12.85 18.17 -7.30
C ASN A 24 -11.83 18.04 -6.16
N HIS A 25 -10.80 17.19 -6.33
CA HIS A 25 -9.79 17.04 -5.29
C HIS A 25 -9.03 18.36 -5.04
N PRO A 26 -8.82 18.79 -3.79
CA PRO A 26 -8.14 20.07 -3.47
C PRO A 26 -6.75 20.24 -4.11
N ALA A 27 -6.09 19.14 -4.44
CA ALA A 27 -4.78 19.15 -5.11
C ALA A 27 -4.77 19.92 -6.44
N TYR A 28 -5.90 19.99 -7.15
CA TYR A 28 -5.98 20.74 -8.41
C TYR A 28 -5.79 22.26 -8.25
N ASN A 29 -5.96 22.78 -7.02
CA ASN A 29 -5.77 24.20 -6.69
C ASN A 29 -4.30 24.50 -6.33
N ILE A 30 -3.45 23.47 -6.19
CA ILE A 30 -2.07 23.62 -5.70
C ILE A 30 -1.12 23.73 -6.90
N LYS A 31 -0.29 24.77 -6.88
CA LYS A 31 0.70 25.05 -7.92
C LYS A 31 2.10 24.72 -7.39
N GLU A 32 2.43 23.45 -7.38
CA GLU A 32 3.77 22.94 -7.04
C GLU A 32 4.36 22.20 -8.25
N ASN A 33 5.58 22.53 -8.63
CA ASN A 33 6.21 21.98 -9.85
C ASN A 33 6.44 20.46 -9.80
N ASN A 34 6.51 19.90 -8.61
CA ASN A 34 6.74 18.47 -8.39
C ASN A 34 5.46 17.68 -8.09
N LEU A 35 4.29 18.34 -8.15
CA LEU A 35 2.99 17.69 -8.00
C LEU A 35 2.49 17.22 -9.37
N HIS A 36 2.20 15.94 -9.47
CA HIS A 36 1.58 15.33 -10.64
C HIS A 36 0.28 14.66 -10.21
N ILE A 37 -0.82 14.95 -10.91
CA ILE A 37 -2.13 14.40 -10.60
C ILE A 37 -2.55 13.49 -11.73
N ILE A 38 -2.80 12.23 -11.39
CA ILE A 38 -3.36 11.21 -12.28
C ILE A 38 -4.84 11.04 -11.91
N PHE A 39 -5.71 11.35 -12.83
CA PHE A 39 -7.14 11.13 -12.66
C PHE A 39 -7.54 9.78 -13.26
N GLN A 40 -8.18 8.94 -12.47
CA GLN A 40 -8.83 7.71 -12.92
C GLN A 40 -10.30 7.75 -12.52
N GLU A 41 -11.22 7.61 -13.47
CA GLU A 41 -12.66 7.64 -13.18
C GLU A 41 -13.05 6.49 -12.24
N GLU A 42 -12.50 5.31 -12.49
CA GLU A 42 -12.51 4.17 -11.57
C GLU A 42 -11.08 3.86 -11.17
N LEU A 43 -10.80 3.81 -9.86
CA LEU A 43 -9.46 3.52 -9.36
C LEU A 43 -9.08 2.08 -9.62
N SER A 44 -8.13 1.88 -10.53
CA SER A 44 -7.50 0.60 -10.84
C SER A 44 -6.06 0.61 -10.33
N LEU A 45 -5.74 -0.32 -9.42
CA LEU A 45 -4.36 -0.44 -8.92
C LEU A 45 -3.40 -0.85 -10.03
N LYS A 46 -3.82 -1.74 -10.94
CA LYS A 46 -2.99 -2.19 -12.07
C LYS A 46 -2.65 -1.05 -13.01
N ASP A 47 -3.64 -0.24 -13.35
CA ASP A 47 -3.44 0.91 -14.23
C ASP A 47 -2.58 1.97 -13.54
N ALA A 48 -2.80 2.21 -12.25
CA ALA A 48 -1.98 3.10 -11.45
C ALA A 48 -0.50 2.66 -11.42
N LEU A 49 -0.24 1.36 -11.22
CA LEU A 49 1.13 0.82 -11.25
C LEU A 49 1.74 0.91 -12.65
N HIS A 50 0.95 0.66 -13.70
CA HIS A 50 1.40 0.79 -15.09
C HIS A 50 1.77 2.25 -15.40
N GLU A 51 0.96 3.21 -15.00
CA GLU A 51 1.25 4.63 -15.19
C GLU A 51 2.50 5.07 -14.41
N LEU A 52 2.65 4.65 -13.15
CA LEU A 52 3.84 4.92 -12.36
C LEU A 52 5.11 4.39 -13.03
N LYS A 53 5.05 3.19 -13.62
CA LYS A 53 6.17 2.60 -14.34
C LYS A 53 6.47 3.35 -15.65
N SER A 54 5.46 3.61 -16.45
CA SER A 54 5.62 4.18 -17.80
C SER A 54 5.99 5.66 -17.78
N LEU A 55 5.38 6.45 -16.89
CA LEU A 55 5.57 7.90 -16.84
C LEU A 55 6.73 8.34 -15.94
N TYR A 56 7.00 7.56 -14.88
CA TYR A 56 7.98 7.94 -13.86
C TYR A 56 9.13 6.94 -13.71
N GLY A 57 9.17 5.86 -14.50
CA GLY A 57 10.21 4.84 -14.42
C GLY A 57 10.24 4.10 -13.08
N CYS A 58 9.09 3.99 -12.40
CA CYS A 58 9.01 3.33 -11.10
C CYS A 58 9.16 1.81 -11.26
N GLU A 59 10.32 1.28 -10.88
CA GLU A 59 10.61 -0.16 -10.94
C GLU A 59 10.30 -0.89 -9.63
N ARG A 60 10.30 -0.15 -8.53
CA ARG A 60 10.00 -0.69 -7.19
C ARG A 60 9.09 0.26 -6.43
N LEU A 61 7.98 -0.28 -5.93
CA LEU A 61 7.06 0.45 -5.08
C LEU A 61 7.01 -0.21 -3.69
N THR A 62 7.17 0.61 -2.65
CA THR A 62 6.94 0.17 -1.27
C THR A 62 5.57 0.68 -0.83
N ILE A 63 4.70 -0.25 -0.44
CA ILE A 63 3.38 0.05 0.08
C ILE A 63 3.46 0.19 1.60
N GLN A 64 3.14 1.37 2.11
CA GLN A 64 2.98 1.65 3.54
C GLN A 64 1.57 2.18 3.77
N SER A 65 0.63 1.28 4.01
CA SER A 65 -0.79 1.60 4.09
C SER A 65 -1.50 0.81 5.20
N GLY A 66 -2.76 1.12 5.43
CA GLY A 66 -3.62 0.34 6.33
C GLY A 66 -4.19 -0.91 5.69
N GLY A 67 -4.86 -1.72 6.50
CA GLY A 67 -5.39 -3.04 6.13
C GLY A 67 -6.25 -3.04 4.88
N THR A 68 -7.05 -2.01 4.66
CA THR A 68 -7.95 -1.90 3.49
C THR A 68 -7.18 -1.87 2.17
N VAL A 69 -6.17 -1.00 2.05
CA VAL A 69 -5.36 -0.90 0.83
C VAL A 69 -4.50 -2.14 0.67
N ASN A 70 -3.89 -2.64 1.75
CA ASN A 70 -3.15 -3.90 1.74
C ASN A 70 -4.02 -5.06 1.25
N GLY A 71 -5.29 -5.11 1.68
CA GLY A 71 -6.26 -6.10 1.22
C GLY A 71 -6.56 -6.03 -0.27
N LEU A 72 -6.63 -4.84 -0.85
CA LEU A 72 -6.81 -4.66 -2.30
C LEU A 72 -5.60 -5.19 -3.07
N PHE A 73 -4.38 -4.81 -2.69
CA PHE A 73 -3.15 -5.30 -3.33
C PHE A 73 -3.02 -6.82 -3.25
N LEU A 74 -3.39 -7.42 -2.10
CA LEU A 74 -3.35 -8.87 -1.94
C LEU A 74 -4.33 -9.57 -2.90
N ARG A 75 -5.58 -9.09 -2.97
CA ARG A 75 -6.62 -9.70 -3.82
C ARG A 75 -6.30 -9.61 -5.30
N GLU A 76 -5.68 -8.51 -5.72
CA GLU A 76 -5.25 -8.33 -7.10
C GLU A 76 -3.90 -8.99 -7.42
N LYS A 77 -3.30 -9.69 -6.44
CA LYS A 77 -2.01 -10.38 -6.57
C LYS A 77 -0.87 -9.45 -7.00
N LEU A 78 -0.83 -8.27 -6.40
CA LEU A 78 0.12 -7.20 -6.74
C LEU A 78 1.30 -7.08 -5.78
N PHE A 79 1.39 -7.96 -4.77
CA PHE A 79 2.57 -8.05 -3.91
C PHE A 79 3.56 -9.07 -4.42
N ASP A 80 4.82 -8.68 -4.58
CA ASP A 80 5.94 -9.60 -4.79
C ASP A 80 6.56 -10.02 -3.45
N TYR A 81 6.62 -9.09 -2.50
CA TYR A 81 7.23 -9.29 -1.18
C TYR A 81 6.39 -8.68 -0.08
N VAL A 82 6.45 -9.30 1.10
CA VAL A 82 5.87 -8.76 2.34
C VAL A 82 6.97 -8.68 3.38
N ASP A 83 7.11 -7.51 3.98
CA ASP A 83 8.12 -7.23 5.02
C ASP A 83 7.36 -6.79 6.28
N VAL A 84 7.40 -7.59 7.33
CA VAL A 84 6.65 -7.37 8.57
C VAL A 84 7.61 -7.15 9.72
N VAL A 85 7.42 -6.07 10.46
CA VAL A 85 8.10 -5.85 11.74
C VAL A 85 7.10 -6.10 12.86
N VAL A 86 7.39 -7.12 13.66
CA VAL A 86 6.59 -7.50 14.83
C VAL A 86 7.16 -6.78 16.04
N ALA A 87 6.36 -5.91 16.64
CA ALA A 87 6.70 -5.24 17.89
C ALA A 87 6.45 -6.17 19.09
N PRO A 88 7.25 -6.08 20.16
CA PRO A 88 7.09 -6.89 21.38
C PRO A 88 5.96 -6.33 22.27
N VAL A 89 4.77 -6.17 21.72
CA VAL A 89 3.59 -5.65 22.42
C VAL A 89 2.36 -6.49 22.11
N LEU A 90 1.44 -6.56 23.06
CA LEU A 90 0.14 -7.18 22.88
C LEU A 90 -0.92 -6.10 22.78
N ILE A 91 -1.66 -6.09 21.68
CA ILE A 91 -2.77 -5.18 21.45
C ILE A 91 -4.04 -6.03 21.37
N GLY A 92 -5.01 -5.76 22.27
CA GLY A 92 -6.32 -6.39 22.25
C GLY A 92 -7.36 -5.47 21.61
N GLY A 93 -8.57 -5.99 21.47
CA GLY A 93 -9.73 -5.23 21.00
C GLY A 93 -10.33 -5.76 19.71
N LYS A 94 -11.65 -5.89 19.71
CA LYS A 94 -12.40 -6.38 18.55
C LYS A 94 -12.33 -5.42 17.35
N GLU A 95 -12.24 -4.13 17.63
CA GLU A 95 -12.19 -3.05 16.62
C GLU A 95 -10.75 -2.63 16.27
N THR A 96 -9.75 -3.38 16.74
CA THR A 96 -8.35 -3.12 16.38
C THR A 96 -8.13 -3.44 14.91
N THR A 97 -7.52 -2.49 14.19
CA THR A 97 -7.22 -2.66 12.76
C THR A 97 -6.27 -3.82 12.52
N SER A 98 -6.51 -4.59 11.47
CA SER A 98 -5.66 -5.70 11.05
C SER A 98 -4.62 -5.25 10.01
N LEU A 99 -3.61 -6.10 9.78
CA LEU A 99 -2.62 -5.88 8.73
C LEU A 99 -3.25 -5.95 7.33
N ILE A 100 -4.24 -6.82 7.16
CA ILE A 100 -4.98 -7.06 5.92
C ILE A 100 -6.47 -7.10 6.24
N ASP A 101 -7.23 -6.16 5.70
CA ASP A 101 -8.69 -6.11 5.84
C ASP A 101 -9.40 -6.63 4.60
N GLY A 102 -10.71 -6.76 4.72
CA GLY A 102 -11.61 -7.07 3.64
C GLY A 102 -12.63 -8.15 3.97
N SER A 103 -13.27 -8.71 2.94
CA SER A 103 -14.26 -9.77 3.14
C SER A 103 -13.62 -11.00 3.75
N SER A 104 -14.30 -11.58 4.74
CA SER A 104 -13.88 -12.83 5.37
C SER A 104 -13.89 -13.98 4.37
N ILE A 105 -12.96 -14.91 4.52
CA ILE A 105 -12.96 -16.19 3.80
C ILE A 105 -13.92 -17.10 4.54
N LEU A 106 -15.05 -17.41 3.91
CA LEU A 106 -16.14 -18.18 4.53
C LEU A 106 -16.30 -19.59 3.94
N SER A 107 -15.55 -19.93 2.89
CA SER A 107 -15.64 -21.24 2.23
C SER A 107 -14.30 -21.72 1.70
N GLU A 108 -14.15 -23.03 1.54
CA GLU A 108 -12.95 -23.64 0.94
C GLU A 108 -12.66 -23.15 -0.48
N LYS A 109 -13.70 -22.79 -1.25
CA LYS A 109 -13.55 -22.24 -2.61
C LYS A 109 -12.81 -20.89 -2.62
N GLU A 110 -12.81 -20.19 -1.50
CA GLU A 110 -12.16 -18.90 -1.35
C GLU A 110 -10.69 -19.01 -0.90
N LEU A 111 -10.21 -20.21 -0.60
CA LEU A 111 -8.80 -20.45 -0.25
C LEU A 111 -7.84 -20.04 -1.36
N SER A 112 -8.28 -20.02 -2.61
CA SER A 112 -7.51 -19.49 -3.74
C SER A 112 -7.22 -17.99 -3.66
N LYS A 113 -7.93 -17.26 -2.78
CA LYS A 113 -7.71 -15.84 -2.51
C LYS A 113 -6.62 -15.58 -1.46
N LEU A 114 -6.12 -16.64 -0.82
CA LEU A 114 -5.02 -16.53 0.13
C LEU A 114 -3.72 -16.19 -0.60
N GLY A 115 -2.94 -15.31 0.01
CA GLY A 115 -1.56 -15.12 -0.39
C GLY A 115 -0.68 -16.18 0.28
N VAL A 116 -0.04 -17.02 -0.51
CA VAL A 116 0.93 -18.00 0.01
C VAL A 116 2.28 -17.30 0.15
N LEU A 117 2.93 -17.48 1.29
CA LEU A 117 4.17 -16.81 1.62
C LEU A 117 5.31 -17.82 1.78
N LYS A 118 6.45 -17.53 1.15
CA LYS A 118 7.71 -18.26 1.33
C LYS A 118 8.66 -17.40 2.15
N LEU A 119 9.10 -17.92 3.29
CA LEU A 119 10.07 -17.20 4.13
C LEU A 119 11.39 -17.01 3.37
N ILE A 120 11.87 -15.77 3.36
CA ILE A 120 13.19 -15.40 2.83
C ILE A 120 14.16 -15.20 3.99
N ASP A 121 13.74 -14.43 5.00
CA ASP A 121 14.61 -13.94 6.05
C ASP A 121 13.83 -13.65 7.33
N CYS A 122 14.49 -13.86 8.50
CA CYS A 122 13.92 -13.57 9.81
C CYS A 122 15.04 -13.08 10.74
N ASN A 123 14.94 -11.85 11.18
CA ASN A 123 15.97 -11.21 12.00
C ASN A 123 15.40 -10.65 13.29
N VAL A 124 16.11 -10.86 14.38
CA VAL A 124 15.89 -10.14 15.62
C VAL A 124 16.53 -8.77 15.50
N LEU A 125 15.77 -7.74 15.74
CA LEU A 125 16.21 -6.36 15.77
C LEU A 125 16.41 -5.90 17.23
N ASP A 126 16.90 -4.68 17.39
CA ASP A 126 17.02 -4.06 18.70
C ASP A 126 15.68 -4.00 19.43
N ASN A 127 15.70 -3.94 20.75
CA ASN A 127 14.51 -3.82 21.61
C ASN A 127 13.47 -4.95 21.41
N SER A 128 13.93 -6.17 21.09
CA SER A 128 13.08 -7.36 20.93
C SER A 128 12.11 -7.31 19.76
N TYR A 129 12.29 -6.41 18.80
CA TYR A 129 11.54 -6.45 17.54
C TYR A 129 12.00 -7.60 16.67
N ILE A 130 11.10 -8.16 15.86
CA ILE A 130 11.43 -9.21 14.89
C ILE A 130 11.01 -8.71 13.51
N ARG A 131 11.93 -8.75 12.56
CA ARG A 131 11.65 -8.49 11.15
C ARG A 131 11.55 -9.80 10.40
N ILE A 132 10.46 -9.99 9.67
CA ILE A 132 10.21 -11.19 8.87
C ILE A 132 9.95 -10.75 7.44
N ARG A 133 10.67 -11.33 6.49
CA ARG A 133 10.52 -11.06 5.08
C ARG A 133 10.06 -12.29 4.33
N TYR A 134 9.03 -12.12 3.53
CA TYR A 134 8.44 -13.17 2.70
C TYR A 134 8.44 -12.79 1.22
N GLN A 135 8.57 -13.78 0.37
CA GLN A 135 8.17 -13.74 -1.04
C GLN A 135 6.71 -14.20 -1.14
N VAL A 136 5.91 -13.50 -1.92
CA VAL A 136 4.54 -13.92 -2.25
C VAL A 136 4.62 -14.91 -3.41
N ILE A 137 3.94 -16.05 -3.26
CA ILE A 137 3.84 -17.07 -4.30
C ILE A 137 2.47 -16.94 -4.96
N HIS A 138 2.45 -16.77 -6.27
CA HIS A 138 1.24 -16.59 -7.09
C HIS A 138 0.81 -17.90 -7.73
#